data_a700ab7c4cdca12b2f467ecbfe99827e
#
_entry.id   a700ab7c4cdca12b2f467ecbfe99827e
#
_cell.length_a   1.000
_cell.length_b   1.000
_cell.length_c   1.000
_cell.angle_alpha   90.00
_cell.angle_beta   90.00
_cell.angle_gamma   90.00
#
_symmetry.space_group_name_H-M   'P 1'
#
loop_
_entity.id
_entity.type
_entity.pdbx_description
1 polymer ?
#
loop_
_entity_poly.entity_id
_entity_poly.type
_entity_poly.pdbx_seq_one_letter_code
_entity_poly.pdbx_strand_id
1 'polypeptide(L)'
;MHKLLVPVDGSDNAMRALEYAIRLAKACGPTEPVILYVHEPPIVYGELAIYLPEEKLKELQRKHGEDILRPYIETAKRAGVTFTSQVLIGDIPKSIVSCAETLGCSGIVMGTRGMSAIGNLVAGSVATKVIHLTKFPVTLVK
;
A
#
# COMPACT_ATOMS: atom_id res chain seq x y z
N MET A 1 5.60 -18.36 -7.71
CA MET A 1 6.15 -17.05 -7.32
C MET A 1 5.42 -16.57 -6.06
N HIS A 2 6.16 -16.23 -5.05
CA HIS A 2 5.58 -15.69 -3.81
C HIS A 2 5.27 -14.20 -3.97
N LYS A 3 4.07 -13.80 -3.60
CA LYS A 3 3.68 -12.39 -3.64
C LYS A 3 3.77 -11.79 -2.24
N LEU A 4 4.37 -10.62 -2.13
CA LEU A 4 4.41 -9.84 -0.90
C LEU A 4 3.63 -8.55 -1.13
N LEU A 5 2.53 -8.38 -0.41
CA LEU A 5 1.77 -7.14 -0.49
C LEU A 5 2.50 -6.04 0.26
N VAL A 6 2.67 -4.90 -0.39
CA VAL A 6 3.35 -3.72 0.18
C VAL A 6 2.39 -2.53 0.09
N PRO A 7 1.57 -2.31 1.13
CA PRO A 7 0.74 -1.11 1.21
C PRO A 7 1.60 0.14 1.37
N VAL A 8 1.31 1.17 0.58
CA VAL A 8 2.05 2.43 0.60
C VAL A 8 1.09 3.61 0.74
N ASP A 9 1.58 4.70 1.32
CA ASP A 9 0.79 5.90 1.61
C ASP A 9 1.51 7.22 1.30
N GLY A 10 2.66 7.14 0.63
CA GLY A 10 3.51 8.29 0.33
C GLY A 10 4.55 8.59 1.41
N SER A 11 4.56 7.86 2.52
CA SER A 11 5.52 8.08 3.61
C SER A 11 6.88 7.44 3.36
N ASP A 12 7.90 7.94 4.06
CA ASP A 12 9.25 7.35 4.03
C ASP A 12 9.28 5.95 4.62
N ASN A 13 8.46 5.68 5.63
CA ASN A 13 8.32 4.33 6.20
C ASN A 13 7.80 3.32 5.19
N ALA A 14 6.82 3.71 4.38
CA ALA A 14 6.31 2.87 3.31
C ALA A 14 7.38 2.61 2.24
N MET A 15 8.21 3.60 1.94
CA MET A 15 9.33 3.42 1.03
C MET A 15 10.34 2.42 1.57
N ARG A 16 10.68 2.50 2.86
CA ARG A 16 11.57 1.51 3.51
C ARG A 16 10.96 0.10 3.49
N ALA A 17 9.64 -0.01 3.65
CA ALA A 17 8.95 -1.29 3.54
C ALA A 17 9.09 -1.88 2.12
N LEU A 18 8.92 -1.06 1.08
CA LEU A 18 9.14 -1.50 -0.30
C LEU A 18 10.59 -1.92 -0.53
N GLU A 19 11.55 -1.15 -0.07
CA GLU A 19 12.98 -1.48 -0.20
C GLU A 19 13.30 -2.81 0.49
N TYR A 20 12.70 -3.07 1.64
CA TYR A 20 12.83 -4.36 2.32
C TYR A 20 12.26 -5.50 1.48
N ALA A 21 11.05 -5.35 0.94
CA ALA A 21 10.43 -6.35 0.06
C ALA A 21 11.28 -6.60 -1.20
N ILE A 22 11.88 -5.56 -1.77
CA ILE A 22 12.82 -5.67 -2.90
C ILE A 22 14.04 -6.50 -2.52
N ARG A 23 14.63 -6.24 -1.34
CA ARG A 23 15.76 -7.05 -0.85
C ARG A 23 15.39 -8.53 -0.70
N LEU A 24 14.21 -8.80 -0.18
CA LEU A 24 13.71 -10.19 -0.09
C LEU A 24 13.53 -10.81 -1.48
N ALA A 25 12.99 -10.07 -2.42
CA ALA A 25 12.80 -10.55 -3.79
C ALA A 25 14.12 -10.92 -4.47
N LYS A 26 15.20 -10.21 -4.15
CA LYS A 26 16.54 -10.52 -4.68
C LYS A 26 17.22 -11.68 -3.96
N ALA A 27 16.94 -11.86 -2.67
CA ALA A 27 17.68 -12.81 -1.83
C ALA A 27 17.00 -14.18 -1.73
N CYS A 28 15.67 -14.25 -1.80
CA CYS A 28 14.90 -15.41 -1.39
C CYS A 28 14.16 -16.13 -2.54
N GLY A 29 14.63 -15.99 -3.78
CA GLY A 29 14.00 -16.65 -4.93
C GLY A 29 12.84 -15.85 -5.52
N PRO A 30 11.97 -16.47 -6.32
CA PRO A 30 10.98 -15.75 -7.12
C PRO A 30 9.88 -15.13 -6.24
N THR A 31 10.16 -13.94 -5.74
CA THR A 31 9.25 -13.13 -4.93
C THR A 31 8.86 -11.86 -5.69
N GLU A 32 7.58 -11.55 -5.73
CA GLU A 32 7.01 -10.40 -6.43
C GLU A 32 6.40 -9.43 -5.43
N PRO A 33 6.97 -8.22 -5.26
CA PRO A 33 6.28 -7.15 -4.54
C PRO A 33 5.01 -6.70 -5.28
N VAL A 34 3.91 -6.60 -4.55
CA VAL A 34 2.66 -6.01 -5.04
C VAL A 34 2.48 -4.68 -4.31
N ILE A 35 2.70 -3.59 -5.01
CA ILE A 35 2.63 -2.23 -4.44
C ILE A 35 1.17 -1.78 -4.46
N LEU A 36 0.59 -1.53 -3.30
CA LEU A 36 -0.82 -1.18 -3.17
C LEU A 36 -1.00 0.20 -2.53
N TYR A 37 -1.71 1.07 -3.22
CA TYR A 37 -2.25 2.29 -2.62
C TYR A 37 -3.76 2.15 -2.48
N VAL A 38 -4.27 2.42 -1.29
CA VAL A 38 -5.71 2.44 -1.01
C VAL A 38 -6.14 3.87 -0.73
N HIS A 39 -7.08 4.34 -1.52
CA HIS A 39 -7.67 5.66 -1.38
C HIS A 39 -9.01 5.56 -0.66
N GLU A 40 -9.17 6.31 0.42
CA GLU A 40 -10.46 6.36 1.10
C GLU A 40 -11.51 7.08 0.24
N PRO A 41 -12.80 6.66 0.34
CA PRO A 41 -13.86 7.34 -0.39
C PRO A 41 -13.99 8.81 0.02
N PRO A 42 -14.63 9.63 -0.78
CA PRO A 42 -14.38 11.06 -1.06
C PRO A 42 -14.70 12.07 0.04
N ILE A 43 -14.38 11.84 1.28
CA ILE A 43 -14.39 12.89 2.30
C ILE A 43 -13.43 14.04 1.90
N VAL A 44 -12.41 13.70 1.12
CA VAL A 44 -11.35 14.63 0.68
C VAL A 44 -11.86 15.68 -0.33
N TYR A 45 -12.93 15.38 -1.05
CA TYR A 45 -13.46 16.29 -2.09
C TYR A 45 -14.62 17.15 -1.62
N GLY A 46 -15.11 16.95 -0.39
CA GLY A 46 -16.08 17.81 0.29
C GLY A 46 -17.23 18.28 -0.63
N GLU A 47 -17.44 19.57 -0.65
CA GLU A 47 -18.49 20.19 -1.46
C GLU A 47 -18.29 20.02 -2.98
N LEU A 48 -17.06 19.82 -3.46
CA LEU A 48 -16.77 19.56 -4.87
C LEU A 48 -17.33 18.23 -5.36
N ALA A 49 -17.43 17.23 -4.50
CA ALA A 49 -18.01 15.93 -4.84
C ALA A 49 -19.48 16.03 -5.25
N ILE A 50 -20.20 17.05 -4.78
CA ILE A 50 -21.60 17.31 -5.12
C ILE A 50 -21.75 17.81 -6.57
N TYR A 51 -20.73 18.47 -7.11
CA TYR A 51 -20.75 19.11 -8.42
C TYR A 51 -20.04 18.33 -9.52
N LEU A 52 -19.30 17.27 -9.19
CA LEU A 52 -18.56 16.46 -10.15
C LEU A 52 -19.31 15.18 -10.49
N PRO A 53 -19.37 14.80 -11.77
CA PRO A 53 -19.83 13.47 -12.15
C PRO A 53 -19.00 12.38 -11.48
N GLU A 54 -19.64 11.29 -11.11
CA GLU A 54 -18.99 10.15 -10.44
C GLU A 54 -17.77 9.64 -11.22
N GLU A 55 -17.86 9.58 -12.55
CA GLU A 55 -16.76 9.16 -13.43
C GLU A 55 -15.55 10.10 -13.31
N LYS A 56 -15.79 11.41 -13.24
CA LYS A 56 -14.73 12.39 -13.09
C LYS A 56 -14.06 12.33 -11.71
N LEU A 57 -14.84 12.03 -10.70
CA LEU A 57 -14.34 11.81 -9.34
C LEU A 57 -13.43 10.58 -9.28
N LYS A 58 -13.86 9.47 -9.88
CA LYS A 58 -13.05 8.24 -9.98
C LYS A 58 -11.75 8.47 -10.75
N GLU A 59 -11.80 9.24 -11.83
CA GLU A 59 -10.61 9.59 -12.60
C GLU A 59 -9.61 10.40 -11.78
N LEU A 60 -10.07 11.39 -11.01
CA LEU A 60 -9.23 12.18 -10.13
C LEU A 60 -8.60 11.32 -9.02
N GLN A 61 -9.37 10.41 -8.44
CA GLN A 61 -8.87 9.48 -7.43
C GLN A 61 -7.81 8.54 -8.00
N ARG A 62 -8.03 8.01 -9.19
CA ARG A 62 -7.07 7.15 -9.88
C ARG A 62 -5.78 7.90 -10.18
N LYS A 63 -5.87 9.12 -10.68
CA LYS A 63 -4.72 9.97 -10.98
C LYS A 63 -3.92 10.29 -9.71
N HIS A 64 -4.60 10.61 -8.64
CA HIS A 64 -3.96 10.85 -7.34
C HIS A 64 -3.22 9.61 -6.84
N GLY A 65 -3.84 8.44 -6.96
CA GLY A 65 -3.21 7.16 -6.60
C GLY A 65 -1.99 6.86 -7.46
N GLU A 66 -2.06 7.11 -8.75
CA GLU A 66 -0.91 6.95 -9.65
C GLU A 66 0.24 7.89 -9.29
N ASP A 67 -0.05 9.12 -8.91
CA ASP A 67 0.96 10.09 -8.47
C ASP A 67 1.64 9.64 -7.17
N ILE A 68 0.89 9.10 -6.22
CA ILE A 68 1.44 8.53 -4.98
C ILE A 68 2.32 7.31 -5.29
N LEU A 69 1.88 6.44 -6.19
CA LEU A 69 2.61 5.22 -6.54
C LEU A 69 3.89 5.46 -7.34
N ARG A 70 3.99 6.57 -8.05
CA ARG A 70 5.10 6.83 -8.98
C ARG A 70 6.48 6.62 -8.37
N PRO A 71 6.86 7.22 -7.22
CA PRO A 71 8.19 7.02 -6.66
C PRO A 71 8.46 5.56 -6.26
N TYR A 72 7.43 4.84 -5.82
CA TYR A 72 7.55 3.41 -5.49
C TYR A 72 7.79 2.56 -6.73
N ILE A 73 7.05 2.83 -7.80
CA ILE A 73 7.20 2.14 -9.08
C ILE A 73 8.59 2.38 -9.66
N GLU A 74 9.06 3.62 -9.63
CA GLU A 74 10.41 3.97 -10.10
C GLU A 74 11.49 3.24 -9.31
N THR A 75 11.32 3.14 -7.99
CA THR A 75 12.25 2.43 -7.12
C THR A 75 12.32 0.93 -7.46
N ALA A 76 11.16 0.29 -7.66
CA ALA A 76 11.10 -1.11 -8.05
C ALA A 76 11.69 -1.36 -9.44
N LYS A 77 11.42 -0.48 -10.40
CA LYS A 77 12.02 -0.56 -11.75
C LYS A 77 13.54 -0.45 -11.71
N ARG A 78 14.07 0.53 -10.98
CA ARG A 78 15.54 0.70 -10.84
C ARG A 78 16.20 -0.50 -10.18
N ALA A 79 15.49 -1.16 -9.27
CA ALA A 79 15.99 -2.36 -8.62
C ALA A 79 15.99 -3.59 -9.52
N GLY A 80 15.29 -3.56 -10.66
CA GLY A 80 15.22 -4.65 -11.62
C GLY A 80 14.43 -5.86 -11.14
N VAL A 81 13.50 -5.69 -10.19
CA VAL A 81 12.64 -6.76 -9.71
C VAL A 81 11.32 -6.80 -10.46
N THR A 82 10.74 -7.99 -10.60
CA THR A 82 9.37 -8.13 -11.09
C THR A 82 8.41 -7.65 -10.00
N PHE A 83 7.47 -6.79 -10.35
CA PHE A 83 6.48 -6.26 -9.43
C PHE A 83 5.17 -5.95 -10.14
N THR A 84 4.11 -5.81 -9.39
CA THR A 84 2.84 -5.23 -9.86
C THR A 84 2.42 -4.08 -8.95
N SER A 85 1.53 -3.22 -9.44
CA SER A 85 1.00 -2.12 -8.65
C SER A 85 -0.49 -1.93 -8.93
N GLN A 86 -1.23 -1.49 -7.92
CA GLN A 86 -2.64 -1.18 -8.08
C GLN A 86 -3.12 -0.13 -7.08
N VAL A 87 -4.21 0.53 -7.47
CA VAL A 87 -4.94 1.49 -6.64
C VAL A 87 -6.31 0.90 -6.34
N LEU A 88 -6.68 0.89 -5.07
CA LEU A 88 -8.02 0.52 -4.63
C LEU A 88 -8.68 1.71 -3.93
N ILE A 89 -9.99 1.71 -3.93
CA ILE A 89 -10.81 2.70 -3.21
C ILE A 89 -11.63 1.96 -2.17
N GLY A 90 -11.54 2.36 -0.91
CA GLY A 90 -12.28 1.74 0.17
C GLY A 90 -11.66 2.01 1.54
N ASP A 91 -12.14 1.25 2.52
CA ASP A 91 -11.54 1.25 3.87
C ASP A 91 -10.13 0.69 3.80
N ILE A 92 -9.15 1.44 4.31
CA ILE A 92 -7.74 1.12 4.09
C ILE A 92 -7.35 -0.26 4.66
N PRO A 93 -7.54 -0.56 5.95
CA PRO A 93 -7.12 -1.86 6.48
C PRO A 93 -7.85 -3.04 5.85
N LYS A 94 -9.17 -2.92 5.66
CA LYS A 94 -9.98 -3.98 5.04
C LYS A 94 -9.59 -4.23 3.60
N SER A 95 -9.32 -3.18 2.83
CA SER A 95 -8.88 -3.30 1.43
C SER A 95 -7.51 -3.96 1.31
N ILE A 96 -6.60 -3.65 2.22
CA ILE A 96 -5.27 -4.29 2.28
C ILE A 96 -5.42 -5.80 2.50
N VAL A 97 -6.19 -6.20 3.50
CA VAL A 97 -6.38 -7.62 3.83
C VAL A 97 -7.08 -8.35 2.71
N SER A 98 -8.17 -7.79 2.17
CA SER A 98 -8.90 -8.36 1.04
C SER A 98 -8.03 -8.51 -0.22
N CYS A 99 -7.19 -7.53 -0.51
CA CYS A 99 -6.24 -7.60 -1.62
C CYS A 99 -5.24 -8.74 -1.44
N ALA A 100 -4.68 -8.88 -0.24
CA ALA A 100 -3.76 -9.97 0.08
C ALA A 100 -4.41 -11.35 -0.13
N GLU A 101 -5.66 -11.51 0.29
CA GLU A 101 -6.44 -12.73 0.11
C GLU A 101 -6.71 -13.01 -1.37
N THR A 102 -7.22 -12.02 -2.09
CA THR A 102 -7.58 -12.15 -3.51
C THR A 102 -6.38 -12.52 -4.38
N LEU A 103 -5.22 -11.95 -4.09
CA LEU A 103 -3.99 -12.20 -4.86
C LEU A 103 -3.21 -13.42 -4.38
N GLY A 104 -3.63 -14.06 -3.30
CA GLY A 104 -2.92 -15.20 -2.72
C GLY A 104 -1.52 -14.82 -2.25
N CYS A 105 -1.39 -13.68 -1.57
CA CYS A 105 -0.11 -13.23 -1.06
C CYS A 105 0.43 -14.16 0.04
N SER A 106 1.74 -14.23 0.14
CA SER A 106 2.43 -15.00 1.19
C SER A 106 2.61 -14.20 2.47
N GLY A 107 2.49 -12.88 2.40
CA GLY A 107 2.63 -11.98 3.54
C GLY A 107 2.42 -10.53 3.15
N ILE A 108 2.39 -9.69 4.16
CA ILE A 108 2.22 -8.24 4.04
C ILE A 108 3.47 -7.57 4.63
N VAL A 109 4.06 -6.65 3.90
CA VAL A 109 5.21 -5.85 4.37
C VAL A 109 4.79 -4.40 4.40
N MET A 110 4.81 -3.78 5.57
CA MET A 110 4.36 -2.40 5.70
C MET A 110 5.19 -1.62 6.71
N GLY A 111 5.17 -0.30 6.56
CA GLY A 111 5.82 0.59 7.52
C GLY A 111 5.12 0.54 8.88
N THR A 112 5.87 0.76 9.94
CA THR A 112 5.32 0.83 11.30
C THR A 112 4.46 2.06 11.50
N ARG A 113 4.72 3.15 10.72
CA ARG A 113 4.03 4.43 10.81
C ARG A 113 3.76 4.96 9.42
N GLY A 114 2.59 5.57 9.22
CA GLY A 114 2.27 6.30 8.00
C GLY A 114 2.61 7.79 8.10
N MET A 115 1.86 8.61 7.36
CA MET A 115 2.02 10.06 7.33
C MET A 115 1.75 10.74 8.68
N SER A 116 0.93 10.14 9.53
CA SER A 116 0.63 10.65 10.88
C SER A 116 1.32 9.78 11.93
N ALA A 117 2.55 10.15 12.30
CA ALA A 117 3.23 9.56 13.43
C ALA A 117 2.69 10.14 14.75
N ILE A 118 2.10 9.30 15.59
CA ILE A 118 1.58 9.72 16.88
C ILE A 118 2.44 9.11 18.00
N GLY A 119 3.30 9.92 18.58
CA GLY A 119 3.98 9.65 19.85
C GLY A 119 4.72 8.31 19.92
N ASN A 120 4.52 7.59 21.04
CA ASN A 120 5.26 6.38 21.39
C ASN A 120 4.62 5.08 20.88
N LEU A 121 3.70 5.15 19.93
CA LEU A 121 3.09 3.94 19.36
C LEU A 121 4.11 3.15 18.56
N VAL A 122 4.19 1.84 18.84
CA VAL A 122 5.09 0.91 18.15
C VAL A 122 4.66 0.74 16.68
N ALA A 123 3.38 0.78 16.42
CA ALA A 123 2.81 0.68 15.08
C ALA A 123 1.72 1.75 14.87
N GLY A 124 1.57 2.25 13.65
CA GLY A 124 0.52 3.19 13.28
C GLY A 124 -0.88 2.56 13.32
N SER A 125 -1.92 3.38 13.17
CA SER A 125 -3.31 2.93 13.23
C SER A 125 -3.66 1.92 12.14
N VAL A 126 -3.17 2.11 10.92
CA VAL A 126 -3.40 1.18 9.81
C VAL A 126 -2.71 -0.15 10.07
N ALA A 127 -1.43 -0.13 10.45
CA ALA A 127 -0.67 -1.35 10.75
C ALA A 127 -1.33 -2.15 11.88
N THR A 128 -1.75 -1.50 12.95
CA THR A 128 -2.44 -2.14 14.07
C THR A 128 -3.73 -2.84 13.62
N LYS A 129 -4.55 -2.16 12.82
CA LYS A 129 -5.80 -2.73 12.31
C LYS A 129 -5.56 -3.90 11.33
N VAL A 130 -4.57 -3.77 10.46
CA VAL A 130 -4.19 -4.86 9.54
C VAL A 130 -3.76 -6.10 10.32
N ILE A 131 -2.92 -5.95 11.34
CA ILE A 131 -2.48 -7.06 12.19
C ILE A 131 -3.67 -7.79 12.83
N HIS A 132 -4.67 -7.05 13.29
CA HIS A 132 -5.86 -7.66 13.88
C HIS A 132 -6.77 -8.36 12.86
N LEU A 133 -6.83 -7.87 11.63
CA LEU A 133 -7.75 -8.38 10.61
C LEU A 133 -7.18 -9.54 9.80
N THR A 134 -5.87 -9.58 9.61
CA THR A 134 -5.24 -10.53 8.70
C THR A 134 -4.84 -11.83 9.38
N LYS A 135 -4.82 -12.90 8.60
CA LYS A 135 -4.21 -14.19 8.97
C LYS A 135 -2.82 -14.36 8.35
N PHE A 136 -2.42 -13.46 7.48
CA PHE A 136 -1.11 -13.50 6.85
C PHE A 136 -0.01 -13.00 7.78
N PRO A 137 1.22 -13.50 7.63
CA PRO A 137 2.38 -12.89 8.28
C PRO A 137 2.49 -11.40 7.90
N VAL A 138 2.75 -10.57 8.88
CA VAL A 138 2.96 -9.13 8.68
C VAL A 138 4.36 -8.77 9.14
N THR A 139 5.15 -8.23 8.24
CA THR A 139 6.47 -7.67 8.54
C THR A 139 6.34 -6.17 8.68
N LEU A 140 6.71 -5.65 9.84
CA LEU A 140 6.73 -4.21 10.11
C LEU A 140 8.14 -3.67 9.94
N VAL A 141 8.27 -2.63 9.13
CA VAL A 141 9.54 -1.97 8.81
C VAL A 141 9.54 -0.58 9.44
N LYS A 142 10.58 -0.31 10.24
CA LYS A 142 10.78 1.00 10.86
C LYS A 142 11.36 2.02 9.91
#